data_91841202ca552aa19fa76e9707c0ed6e
#
_entry.id   91841202ca552aa19fa76e9707c0ed6e
#
_cell.length_a   1.000
_cell.length_b   1.000
_cell.length_c   1.000
_cell.angle_alpha   90.00
_cell.angle_beta   90.00
_cell.angle_gamma   90.00
#
_symmetry.space_group_name_H-M   'P 1'
#
loop_
_entity.id
_entity.type
_entity.pdbx_description
1 polymer ?
#
loop_
_entity_poly.entity_id
_entity_poly.type
_entity_poly.pdbx_seq_one_letter_code
_entity_poly.pdbx_strand_id
1 'polypeptide(L)'
;MEKPTRLALLKEIAEFLNEETELQSMLDGALDSLIKGSDFTTGWIFFIDEEGHHTLESHQSLPSALTNRQCHYMKEGTCWCVQAYHNQKLTKASNIINCSRINLASREFVTETEDITHHATVPLRSGNEQFGLLNVATPFTTHYSDEDLELLESVAFQIGSAIKRIDLNNQEKEAARINERNRLARDLHDSVNQMLFSLKLTAHAAGQMTQEETSKRAFMQIEQTSQNAVNEMRALIWQLKPVGLEHGLVHALKNYASLIGLDINVTVKGLIDLENKIETHLYRVMQEAMNNTKKHAKTNHMDIELNQTNDDLIVELKDKGVGFDVTQIDSADKHGLSNMRQRVKFLKGTLKMTSDQGTAITIKIPLQQHKEGQ
;
A
#
# COMPACT_ATOMS: atom_id res chain seq x y z
N MET A 1 -10.42 -41.95 4.39
CA MET A 1 -9.48 -41.86 3.25
C MET A 1 -8.07 -42.05 3.79
N GLU A 2 -7.25 -42.85 3.12
CA GLU A 2 -5.83 -42.98 3.49
C GLU A 2 -5.11 -41.63 3.27
N LYS A 3 -4.28 -41.20 4.22
CA LYS A 3 -3.53 -39.98 4.06
C LYS A 3 -2.49 -40.14 2.93
N PRO A 4 -2.18 -39.07 2.16
CA PRO A 4 -1.16 -39.13 1.12
C PRO A 4 0.23 -39.40 1.73
N THR A 5 1.14 -39.93 0.94
CA THR A 5 2.54 -39.99 1.35
C THR A 5 3.09 -38.59 1.49
N ARG A 6 4.11 -38.39 2.34
CA ARG A 6 4.75 -37.05 2.52
C ARG A 6 5.20 -36.43 1.20
N LEU A 7 5.73 -37.24 0.28
CA LEU A 7 6.13 -36.77 -1.05
C LEU A 7 4.94 -36.32 -1.90
N ALA A 8 3.82 -37.07 -1.82
CA ALA A 8 2.59 -36.69 -2.53
C ALA A 8 2.00 -35.39 -1.98
N LEU A 9 2.01 -35.23 -0.66
CA LEU A 9 1.56 -34.00 0.00
C LEU A 9 2.42 -32.77 -0.40
N LEU A 10 3.74 -32.92 -0.36
CA LEU A 10 4.67 -31.85 -0.78
C LEU A 10 4.46 -31.47 -2.25
N LYS A 11 4.22 -32.46 -3.12
CA LYS A 11 3.91 -32.20 -4.53
C LYS A 11 2.61 -31.45 -4.70
N GLU A 12 1.54 -31.87 -4.02
CA GLU A 12 0.22 -31.23 -4.05
C GLU A 12 0.30 -29.76 -3.59
N ILE A 13 0.98 -29.52 -2.45
CA ILE A 13 1.20 -28.16 -1.95
C ILE A 13 2.00 -27.33 -2.95
N ALA A 14 3.07 -27.89 -3.55
CA ALA A 14 3.90 -27.17 -4.52
C ALA A 14 3.11 -26.81 -5.79
N GLU A 15 2.29 -27.71 -6.32
CA GLU A 15 1.43 -27.47 -7.47
C GLU A 15 0.42 -26.35 -7.15
N PHE A 16 -0.29 -26.45 -6.04
CA PHE A 16 -1.22 -25.42 -5.57
C PHE A 16 -0.55 -24.04 -5.41
N LEU A 17 0.58 -24.01 -4.70
CA LEU A 17 1.34 -22.77 -4.49
C LEU A 17 1.78 -22.12 -5.81
N ASN A 18 2.08 -22.89 -6.86
CA ASN A 18 2.48 -22.36 -8.16
C ASN A 18 1.34 -21.74 -8.97
N GLU A 19 0.12 -22.23 -8.80
CA GLU A 19 -1.05 -21.76 -9.52
C GLU A 19 -1.64 -20.49 -8.88
N GLU A 20 -1.55 -20.37 -7.56
CA GLU A 20 -2.14 -19.24 -6.83
C GLU A 20 -1.35 -17.93 -7.04
N THR A 21 -2.09 -16.85 -7.21
CA THR A 21 -1.54 -15.49 -7.44
C THR A 21 -1.95 -14.49 -6.37
N GLU A 22 -2.91 -14.85 -5.53
CA GLU A 22 -3.43 -14.02 -4.46
C GLU A 22 -2.92 -14.55 -3.11
N LEU A 23 -2.30 -13.66 -2.32
CA LEU A 23 -1.56 -14.02 -1.11
C LEU A 23 -2.43 -14.74 -0.08
N GLN A 24 -3.64 -14.22 0.20
CA GLN A 24 -4.50 -14.79 1.23
C GLN A 24 -4.99 -16.19 0.84
N SER A 25 -5.48 -16.37 -0.39
CA SER A 25 -5.91 -17.66 -0.92
C SER A 25 -4.78 -18.69 -0.91
N MET A 26 -3.56 -18.25 -1.22
CA MET A 26 -2.36 -19.07 -1.21
C MET A 26 -2.01 -19.56 0.20
N LEU A 27 -2.04 -18.68 1.22
CA LEU A 27 -1.76 -19.06 2.60
C LEU A 27 -2.82 -20.02 3.17
N ASP A 28 -4.09 -19.68 2.95
CA ASP A 28 -5.23 -20.47 3.45
C ASP A 28 -5.25 -21.87 2.82
N GLY A 29 -5.06 -21.99 1.51
CA GLY A 29 -5.07 -23.27 0.80
C GLY A 29 -3.85 -24.13 1.10
N ALA A 30 -2.66 -23.56 1.21
CA ALA A 30 -1.45 -24.29 1.60
C ALA A 30 -1.57 -24.86 3.03
N LEU A 31 -2.10 -24.06 3.95
CA LEU A 31 -2.33 -24.49 5.33
C LEU A 31 -3.41 -25.56 5.41
N ASP A 32 -4.51 -25.43 4.66
CA ASP A 32 -5.58 -26.44 4.58
C ASP A 32 -5.04 -27.78 4.03
N SER A 33 -4.26 -27.75 2.95
CA SER A 33 -3.62 -28.95 2.38
C SER A 33 -2.66 -29.61 3.37
N LEU A 34 -1.86 -28.82 4.09
CA LEU A 34 -0.95 -29.33 5.11
C LEU A 34 -1.72 -30.05 6.23
N ILE A 35 -2.76 -29.42 6.78
CA ILE A 35 -3.55 -30.01 7.89
C ILE A 35 -4.32 -31.24 7.45
N LYS A 36 -4.92 -31.25 6.26
CA LYS A 36 -5.67 -32.41 5.75
C LYS A 36 -4.78 -33.58 5.36
N GLY A 37 -3.58 -33.28 4.85
CA GLY A 37 -2.65 -34.29 4.31
C GLY A 37 -1.63 -34.84 5.30
N SER A 38 -1.52 -34.28 6.51
CA SER A 38 -0.54 -34.67 7.53
C SER A 38 -1.21 -35.19 8.83
N ASP A 39 -0.41 -35.43 9.87
CA ASP A 39 -0.88 -35.77 11.21
C ASP A 39 -1.12 -34.54 12.09
N PHE A 40 -0.84 -33.36 11.60
CA PHE A 40 -1.19 -32.11 12.27
C PHE A 40 -2.71 -31.88 12.22
N THR A 41 -3.30 -31.37 13.29
CA THR A 41 -4.75 -31.15 13.37
C THR A 41 -5.13 -29.68 13.29
N THR A 42 -4.21 -28.78 13.64
CA THR A 42 -4.40 -27.34 13.56
C THR A 42 -3.12 -26.64 13.10
N GLY A 43 -3.26 -25.47 12.51
CA GLY A 43 -2.13 -24.66 12.11
C GLY A 43 -2.48 -23.18 12.00
N TRP A 44 -1.48 -22.34 12.05
CA TRP A 44 -1.63 -20.90 11.85
C TRP A 44 -0.34 -20.26 11.33
N ILE A 45 -0.50 -19.13 10.65
CA ILE A 45 0.58 -18.37 10.05
C ILE A 45 0.58 -16.96 10.66
N PHE A 46 1.72 -16.54 11.18
CA PHE A 46 1.99 -15.16 11.54
C PHE A 46 2.91 -14.50 10.53
N PHE A 47 2.57 -13.29 10.09
CA PHE A 47 3.58 -12.38 9.51
C PHE A 47 4.17 -11.53 10.63
N ILE A 48 5.46 -11.20 10.50
CA ILE A 48 6.19 -10.44 11.52
C ILE A 48 6.98 -9.35 10.80
N ASP A 49 6.74 -8.11 11.20
CA ASP A 49 7.43 -6.94 10.65
C ASP A 49 8.85 -6.75 11.24
N GLU A 50 9.56 -5.74 10.74
CA GLU A 50 10.91 -5.41 11.18
C GLU A 50 10.96 -4.94 12.65
N GLU A 51 9.87 -4.38 13.17
CA GLU A 51 9.72 -3.97 14.56
C GLU A 51 9.36 -5.14 15.50
N GLY A 52 9.11 -6.33 14.97
CA GLY A 52 8.72 -7.53 15.71
C GLY A 52 7.23 -7.60 16.06
N HIS A 53 6.39 -6.75 15.47
CA HIS A 53 4.94 -6.89 15.56
C HIS A 53 4.49 -8.03 14.65
N HIS A 54 3.50 -8.79 15.12
CA HIS A 54 2.98 -9.90 14.36
C HIS A 54 1.51 -9.68 14.01
N THR A 55 1.10 -10.22 12.86
CA THR A 55 -0.30 -10.32 12.42
C THR A 55 -0.64 -11.79 12.18
N LEU A 56 -1.87 -12.19 12.55
CA LEU A 56 -2.40 -13.52 12.22
C LEU A 56 -2.97 -13.44 10.80
N GLU A 57 -2.27 -14.04 9.84
CA GLU A 57 -2.65 -13.99 8.43
C GLU A 57 -3.56 -15.15 8.02
N SER A 58 -3.29 -16.35 8.52
CA SER A 58 -4.10 -17.53 8.22
C SER A 58 -4.17 -18.48 9.40
N HIS A 59 -5.26 -19.22 9.52
CA HIS A 59 -5.39 -20.31 10.49
C HIS A 59 -6.37 -21.37 10.00
N GLN A 60 -6.12 -22.62 10.40
CA GLN A 60 -6.94 -23.76 10.08
C GLN A 60 -7.19 -24.59 11.34
N SER A 61 -8.47 -24.91 11.58
CA SER A 61 -8.92 -25.75 12.70
C SER A 61 -8.37 -25.35 14.08
N LEU A 62 -8.25 -24.04 14.35
CA LEU A 62 -7.86 -23.56 15.68
C LEU A 62 -8.94 -23.90 16.72
N PRO A 63 -8.57 -24.39 17.93
CA PRO A 63 -9.50 -24.59 19.03
C PRO A 63 -10.31 -23.35 19.38
N SER A 64 -11.52 -23.55 19.93
CA SER A 64 -12.41 -22.45 20.28
C SER A 64 -11.80 -21.49 21.30
N ALA A 65 -10.97 -21.98 22.22
CA ALA A 65 -10.21 -21.12 23.13
C ALA A 65 -9.29 -20.11 22.43
N LEU A 66 -8.71 -20.46 21.27
CA LEU A 66 -7.80 -19.61 20.51
C LEU A 66 -8.53 -18.73 19.48
N THR A 67 -9.74 -19.14 19.03
CA THR A 67 -10.57 -18.33 18.11
C THR A 67 -11.48 -17.35 18.84
N ASN A 68 -11.66 -17.52 20.14
CA ASN A 68 -12.53 -16.69 20.97
C ASN A 68 -12.14 -15.19 20.87
N ARG A 69 -13.13 -14.30 20.99
CA ARG A 69 -12.95 -12.84 20.88
C ARG A 69 -12.16 -12.43 19.62
N GLN A 70 -12.49 -13.01 18.47
CA GLN A 70 -11.82 -12.74 17.19
C GLN A 70 -10.31 -13.06 17.21
N CYS A 71 -9.94 -14.18 17.78
CA CYS A 71 -8.55 -14.65 17.94
C CYS A 71 -7.70 -13.72 18.82
N HIS A 72 -8.26 -13.14 19.87
CA HIS A 72 -7.57 -12.19 20.74
C HIS A 72 -6.20 -12.71 21.20
N TYR A 73 -6.11 -13.94 21.74
CA TYR A 73 -4.85 -14.52 22.21
C TYR A 73 -3.82 -14.76 21.09
N MET A 74 -4.27 -14.86 19.85
CA MET A 74 -3.40 -15.04 18.70
C MET A 74 -2.89 -13.70 18.16
N LYS A 75 -3.68 -12.63 18.28
CA LYS A 75 -3.37 -11.30 17.75
C LYS A 75 -2.64 -10.41 18.75
N GLU A 76 -2.92 -10.58 20.05
CA GLU A 76 -2.37 -9.72 21.09
C GLU A 76 -1.19 -10.36 21.82
N GLY A 77 -0.35 -9.53 22.42
CA GLY A 77 0.77 -9.93 23.23
C GLY A 77 1.96 -10.51 22.45
N THR A 78 2.97 -10.96 23.17
CA THR A 78 4.18 -11.54 22.61
C THR A 78 4.34 -13.00 23.03
N CYS A 79 5.07 -13.79 22.25
CA CYS A 79 5.46 -15.15 22.63
C CYS A 79 6.94 -15.37 22.30
N TRP A 80 7.49 -16.44 22.88
CA TRP A 80 8.89 -16.81 22.64
C TRP A 80 9.19 -16.98 21.15
N CYS A 81 8.28 -17.59 20.36
CA CYS A 81 8.48 -17.85 18.93
C CYS A 81 8.69 -16.55 18.15
N VAL A 82 7.83 -15.54 18.38
CA VAL A 82 7.92 -14.22 17.73
C VAL A 82 9.20 -13.51 18.14
N GLN A 83 9.55 -13.55 19.44
CA GLN A 83 10.80 -12.94 19.92
C GLN A 83 12.05 -13.67 19.40
N ALA A 84 12.03 -15.00 19.36
CA ALA A 84 13.15 -15.80 18.84
C ALA A 84 13.34 -15.60 17.34
N TYR A 85 12.26 -15.45 16.59
CA TYR A 85 12.26 -15.09 15.18
C TYR A 85 12.87 -13.70 14.97
N HIS A 86 12.34 -12.67 15.61
CA HIS A 86 12.84 -11.30 15.51
C HIS A 86 14.33 -11.19 15.86
N ASN A 87 14.79 -11.92 16.88
CA ASN A 87 16.19 -11.96 17.29
C ASN A 87 17.05 -12.95 16.46
N GLN A 88 16.53 -13.48 15.35
CA GLN A 88 17.20 -14.42 14.44
C GLN A 88 17.72 -15.70 15.13
N LYS A 89 17.14 -16.08 16.26
CA LYS A 89 17.49 -17.32 17.00
C LYS A 89 16.71 -18.54 16.48
N LEU A 90 15.56 -18.32 15.84
CA LEU A 90 14.74 -19.38 15.27
C LEU A 90 15.05 -19.51 13.76
N THR A 91 15.94 -20.43 13.41
CA THR A 91 16.43 -20.60 12.03
C THR A 91 15.91 -21.85 11.34
N LYS A 92 15.29 -22.78 12.09
CA LYS A 92 14.76 -24.06 11.61
C LYS A 92 13.49 -24.42 12.38
N ALA A 93 12.80 -25.49 11.93
CA ALA A 93 11.66 -26.03 12.66
C ALA A 93 12.05 -26.44 14.08
N SER A 94 11.21 -26.11 15.03
CA SER A 94 11.50 -26.31 16.45
C SER A 94 10.24 -26.68 17.24
N ASN A 95 10.39 -27.58 18.19
CA ASN A 95 9.36 -27.91 19.17
C ASN A 95 9.23 -26.80 20.21
N ILE A 96 8.03 -26.35 20.48
CA ILE A 96 7.72 -25.31 21.46
C ILE A 96 6.98 -25.92 22.64
N ILE A 97 7.70 -26.08 23.74
CA ILE A 97 7.21 -26.74 24.97
C ILE A 97 6.29 -25.83 25.78
N ASN A 98 6.48 -24.52 25.73
CA ASN A 98 5.75 -23.57 26.55
C ASN A 98 5.28 -22.38 25.69
N CYS A 99 4.05 -22.46 25.17
CA CYS A 99 3.45 -21.39 24.42
C CYS A 99 2.63 -20.48 25.34
N SER A 100 3.06 -19.23 25.51
CA SER A 100 2.35 -18.25 26.34
C SER A 100 0.90 -18.04 25.90
N ARG A 101 0.62 -18.06 24.58
CA ARG A 101 -0.72 -17.85 23.99
C ARG A 101 -1.66 -18.98 24.35
N ILE A 102 -1.24 -20.23 24.13
CA ILE A 102 -2.01 -21.43 24.47
C ILE A 102 -2.24 -21.48 25.99
N ASN A 103 -1.21 -21.18 26.79
CA ASN A 103 -1.32 -21.19 28.25
C ASN A 103 -2.25 -20.09 28.78
N LEU A 104 -2.28 -18.91 28.19
CA LEU A 104 -3.22 -17.85 28.57
C LEU A 104 -4.66 -18.25 28.21
N ALA A 105 -4.87 -18.75 27.00
CA ALA A 105 -6.18 -19.22 26.57
C ALA A 105 -6.70 -20.38 27.43
N SER A 106 -5.84 -21.36 27.80
CA SER A 106 -6.22 -22.50 28.62
C SER A 106 -6.58 -22.14 30.06
N ARG A 107 -6.05 -21.06 30.60
CA ARG A 107 -6.43 -20.57 31.94
C ARG A 107 -7.83 -19.97 31.98
N GLU A 108 -8.25 -19.31 30.90
CA GLU A 108 -9.58 -18.69 30.81
C GLU A 108 -10.63 -19.68 30.27
N PHE A 109 -10.25 -20.58 29.36
CA PHE A 109 -11.12 -21.54 28.65
C PHE A 109 -10.61 -22.98 28.82
N VAL A 110 -10.67 -23.50 30.06
CA VAL A 110 -10.00 -24.74 30.50
C VAL A 110 -10.34 -25.99 29.66
N THR A 111 -11.56 -26.09 29.11
CA THR A 111 -12.01 -27.24 28.35
C THR A 111 -12.05 -27.05 26.83
N GLU A 112 -11.66 -25.86 26.36
CA GLU A 112 -11.85 -25.44 24.96
C GLU A 112 -10.53 -25.40 24.15
N THR A 113 -9.42 -25.92 24.73
CA THR A 113 -8.11 -25.97 24.05
C THR A 113 -7.92 -27.26 23.26
N GLU A 114 -8.88 -28.19 23.31
CA GLU A 114 -8.82 -29.50 22.64
C GLU A 114 -7.53 -30.27 22.96
N ASP A 115 -7.06 -30.18 24.21
CA ASP A 115 -5.82 -30.79 24.71
C ASP A 115 -4.52 -30.40 23.95
N ILE A 116 -4.56 -29.26 23.26
CA ILE A 116 -3.37 -28.67 22.64
C ILE A 116 -2.60 -27.89 23.70
N THR A 117 -1.36 -28.29 23.97
CA THR A 117 -0.45 -27.69 24.95
C THR A 117 0.87 -27.25 24.34
N HIS A 118 1.31 -27.92 23.29
CA HIS A 118 2.56 -27.72 22.59
C HIS A 118 2.32 -27.49 21.11
N HIS A 119 3.28 -26.92 20.42
CA HIS A 119 3.22 -26.77 18.97
C HIS A 119 4.63 -26.85 18.35
N ALA A 120 4.71 -27.10 17.07
CA ALA A 120 5.93 -26.89 16.29
C ALA A 120 5.84 -25.55 15.56
N THR A 121 6.98 -24.88 15.39
CA THR A 121 7.08 -23.61 14.67
C THR A 121 8.26 -23.65 13.70
N VAL A 122 8.13 -22.96 12.56
CA VAL A 122 9.19 -22.83 11.56
C VAL A 122 9.14 -21.45 10.93
N PRO A 123 10.29 -20.81 10.63
CA PRO A 123 10.29 -19.53 9.93
C PRO A 123 9.92 -19.70 8.45
N LEU A 124 9.03 -18.82 7.97
CA LEU A 124 8.73 -18.64 6.55
C LEU A 124 9.81 -17.75 5.95
N ARG A 125 10.56 -18.27 4.99
CA ARG A 125 11.69 -17.53 4.39
C ARG A 125 11.90 -17.88 2.91
N SER A 126 12.51 -16.94 2.18
CA SER A 126 13.04 -17.18 0.85
C SER A 126 14.45 -16.57 0.76
N GLY A 127 15.47 -17.41 0.64
CA GLY A 127 16.86 -16.97 0.79
C GLY A 127 17.13 -16.36 2.17
N ASN A 128 17.56 -15.11 2.20
CA ASN A 128 17.81 -14.36 3.45
C ASN A 128 16.60 -13.55 3.94
N GLU A 129 15.56 -13.46 3.13
CA GLU A 129 14.36 -12.70 3.48
C GLU A 129 13.42 -13.56 4.31
N GLN A 130 12.88 -12.96 5.38
CA GLN A 130 11.99 -13.61 6.34
C GLN A 130 10.64 -12.91 6.32
N PHE A 131 9.53 -13.67 6.39
CA PHE A 131 8.17 -13.15 6.32
C PHE A 131 7.38 -13.37 7.61
N GLY A 132 7.70 -14.44 8.35
CA GLY A 132 6.95 -14.78 9.55
C GLY A 132 7.15 -16.23 9.98
N LEU A 133 6.14 -16.81 10.61
CA LEU A 133 6.15 -18.13 11.21
C LEU A 133 4.97 -18.98 10.72
N LEU A 134 5.24 -20.23 10.35
CA LEU A 134 4.24 -21.29 10.25
C LEU A 134 4.28 -22.11 11.53
N ASN A 135 3.11 -22.35 12.10
CA ASN A 135 2.94 -23.11 13.33
C ASN A 135 1.91 -24.22 13.12
N VAL A 136 2.14 -25.39 13.73
CA VAL A 136 1.22 -26.51 13.72
C VAL A 136 1.11 -27.12 15.11
N ALA A 137 -0.08 -27.65 15.43
CA ALA A 137 -0.29 -28.36 16.68
C ALA A 137 -1.19 -29.58 16.49
N THR A 138 -1.11 -30.50 17.47
CA THR A 138 -1.90 -31.73 17.54
C THR A 138 -2.26 -32.00 18.99
N PRO A 139 -3.51 -32.37 19.31
CA PRO A 139 -3.91 -32.76 20.65
C PRO A 139 -3.03 -33.86 21.26
N PHE A 140 -2.79 -33.78 22.56
CA PHE A 140 -2.01 -34.76 23.35
C PHE A 140 -0.54 -34.91 22.87
N THR A 141 -0.07 -34.09 21.95
CA THR A 141 1.29 -34.16 21.41
C THR A 141 2.17 -33.15 22.13
N THR A 142 3.23 -33.65 22.75
CA THR A 142 4.22 -32.82 23.48
C THR A 142 5.55 -32.67 22.73
N HIS A 143 5.77 -33.51 21.73
CA HIS A 143 7.01 -33.52 20.93
C HIS A 143 6.72 -34.02 19.51
N TYR A 144 7.16 -33.29 18.50
CA TYR A 144 7.10 -33.66 17.09
C TYR A 144 8.42 -34.32 16.68
N SER A 145 8.33 -35.36 15.88
CA SER A 145 9.49 -36.12 15.40
C SER A 145 10.36 -35.27 14.45
N ASP A 146 11.60 -35.67 14.25
CA ASP A 146 12.50 -35.03 13.28
C ASP A 146 11.88 -35.05 11.87
N GLU A 147 11.20 -36.13 11.52
CA GLU A 147 10.50 -36.25 10.25
C GLU A 147 9.34 -35.28 10.09
N ASP A 148 8.60 -34.96 11.16
CA ASP A 148 7.54 -33.96 11.15
C ASP A 148 8.11 -32.54 11.01
N LEU A 149 9.23 -32.28 11.68
CA LEU A 149 9.95 -31.02 11.57
C LEU A 149 10.52 -30.80 10.16
N GLU A 150 11.08 -31.85 9.52
CA GLU A 150 11.56 -31.81 8.12
C GLU A 150 10.42 -31.54 7.13
N LEU A 151 9.26 -32.18 7.33
CA LEU A 151 8.07 -31.88 6.53
C LEU A 151 7.67 -30.40 6.66
N LEU A 152 7.62 -29.92 7.91
CA LEU A 152 7.24 -28.53 8.22
C LEU A 152 8.23 -27.54 7.59
N GLU A 153 9.56 -27.82 7.63
CA GLU A 153 10.59 -27.02 6.98
C GLU A 153 10.41 -26.96 5.45
N SER A 154 10.12 -28.12 4.84
CA SER A 154 9.92 -28.21 3.40
C SER A 154 8.69 -27.40 2.95
N VAL A 155 7.57 -27.48 3.68
CA VAL A 155 6.37 -26.70 3.39
C VAL A 155 6.61 -25.21 3.63
N ALA A 156 7.25 -24.85 4.74
CA ALA A 156 7.55 -23.45 5.05
C ALA A 156 8.48 -22.80 4.00
N PHE A 157 9.46 -23.53 3.48
CA PHE A 157 10.30 -23.07 2.39
C PHE A 157 9.51 -22.83 1.10
N GLN A 158 8.58 -23.73 0.76
CA GLN A 158 7.73 -23.56 -0.42
C GLN A 158 6.78 -22.35 -0.28
N ILE A 159 6.15 -22.20 0.88
CA ILE A 159 5.27 -21.03 1.18
C ILE A 159 6.11 -19.74 1.11
N GLY A 160 7.27 -19.70 1.75
CA GLY A 160 8.15 -18.53 1.72
C GLY A 160 8.57 -18.15 0.29
N SER A 161 8.89 -19.12 -0.55
CA SER A 161 9.22 -18.92 -1.96
C SER A 161 8.03 -18.41 -2.76
N ALA A 162 6.82 -18.90 -2.49
CA ALA A 162 5.59 -18.44 -3.12
C ALA A 162 5.23 -17.00 -2.71
N ILE A 163 5.40 -16.64 -1.41
CA ILE A 163 5.24 -15.27 -0.93
C ILE A 163 6.15 -14.32 -1.71
N LYS A 164 7.45 -14.67 -1.82
CA LYS A 164 8.42 -13.85 -2.56
C LYS A 164 8.06 -13.70 -4.04
N ARG A 165 7.61 -14.78 -4.68
CA ARG A 165 7.16 -14.75 -6.08
C ARG A 165 5.96 -13.81 -6.26
N ILE A 166 4.96 -13.87 -5.38
CA ILE A 166 3.77 -12.98 -5.44
C ILE A 166 4.19 -11.53 -5.24
N ASP A 167 5.07 -11.25 -4.27
CA ASP A 167 5.60 -9.91 -4.02
C ASP A 167 6.32 -9.33 -5.24
N LEU A 168 7.27 -10.08 -5.81
CA LEU A 168 8.00 -9.68 -7.03
C LEU A 168 7.06 -9.43 -8.20
N ASN A 169 6.08 -10.31 -8.43
CA ASN A 169 5.10 -10.13 -9.52
C ASN A 169 4.26 -8.86 -9.31
N ASN A 170 3.88 -8.54 -8.08
CA ASN A 170 3.17 -7.30 -7.77
C ASN A 170 4.04 -6.06 -7.98
N GLN A 171 5.32 -6.12 -7.61
CA GLN A 171 6.28 -5.06 -7.87
C GLN A 171 6.51 -4.85 -9.38
N GLU A 172 6.66 -5.93 -10.16
CA GLU A 172 6.78 -5.86 -11.62
C GLU A 172 5.54 -5.26 -12.29
N LYS A 173 4.34 -5.68 -11.87
CA LYS A 173 3.08 -5.12 -12.38
C LYS A 173 2.96 -3.62 -12.09
N GLU A 174 3.33 -3.18 -10.90
CA GLU A 174 3.28 -1.76 -10.55
C GLU A 174 4.34 -0.97 -11.32
N ALA A 175 5.56 -1.48 -11.47
CA ALA A 175 6.59 -0.88 -12.30
C ALA A 175 6.15 -0.76 -13.78
N ALA A 176 5.54 -1.81 -14.34
CA ALA A 176 4.99 -1.78 -15.70
C ALA A 176 3.88 -0.73 -15.85
N ARG A 177 2.98 -0.60 -14.87
CA ARG A 177 1.94 0.44 -14.85
C ARG A 177 2.52 1.85 -14.83
N ILE A 178 3.55 2.08 -14.01
CA ILE A 178 4.23 3.37 -13.95
C ILE A 178 4.90 3.69 -15.29
N ASN A 179 5.60 2.73 -15.89
CA ASN A 179 6.28 2.90 -17.17
C ASN A 179 5.28 3.20 -18.30
N GLU A 180 4.16 2.49 -18.36
CA GLU A 180 3.10 2.73 -19.35
C GLU A 180 2.47 4.11 -19.17
N ARG A 181 2.18 4.55 -17.95
CA ARG A 181 1.70 5.91 -17.67
C ARG A 181 2.69 6.98 -18.13
N ASN A 182 3.99 6.76 -17.90
CA ASN A 182 5.04 7.68 -18.34
C ASN A 182 5.18 7.72 -19.86
N ARG A 183 4.99 6.57 -20.53
CA ARG A 183 4.96 6.48 -22.01
C ARG A 183 3.77 7.25 -22.56
N LEU A 184 2.56 6.97 -22.06
CA LEU A 184 1.34 7.66 -22.50
C LEU A 184 1.43 9.17 -22.30
N ALA A 185 1.98 9.63 -21.16
CA ALA A 185 2.17 11.06 -20.90
C ALA A 185 3.08 11.73 -21.96
N ARG A 186 4.16 11.06 -22.39
CA ARG A 186 5.04 11.54 -23.45
C ARG A 186 4.36 11.56 -24.80
N ASP A 187 3.70 10.45 -25.17
CA ASP A 187 3.01 10.32 -26.45
C ASP A 187 1.92 11.40 -26.61
N LEU A 188 1.15 11.66 -25.55
CA LEU A 188 0.15 12.72 -25.51
C LEU A 188 0.80 14.12 -25.62
N HIS A 189 1.90 14.34 -24.90
CA HIS A 189 2.62 15.61 -24.95
C HIS A 189 3.15 15.90 -26.35
N ASP A 190 3.77 14.93 -27.00
CA ASP A 190 4.51 15.15 -28.23
C ASP A 190 3.57 15.18 -29.45
N SER A 191 2.50 14.37 -29.48
CA SER A 191 1.60 14.34 -30.65
C SER A 191 0.41 15.29 -30.52
N VAL A 192 -0.36 15.18 -29.45
CA VAL A 192 -1.62 15.94 -29.33
C VAL A 192 -1.38 17.41 -29.05
N ASN A 193 -0.41 17.73 -28.16
CA ASN A 193 -0.06 19.14 -27.90
C ASN A 193 0.46 19.84 -29.17
N GLN A 194 1.28 19.14 -29.98
CA GLN A 194 1.78 19.73 -31.25
C GLN A 194 0.64 20.00 -32.22
N MET A 195 -0.32 19.08 -32.37
CA MET A 195 -1.48 19.27 -33.24
C MET A 195 -2.35 20.45 -32.75
N LEU A 196 -2.65 20.53 -31.48
CA LEU A 196 -3.45 21.62 -30.90
C LEU A 196 -2.74 22.96 -31.02
N PHE A 197 -1.42 22.99 -30.81
CA PHE A 197 -0.62 24.19 -30.98
C PHE A 197 -0.60 24.67 -32.45
N SER A 198 -0.44 23.74 -33.39
CA SER A 198 -0.50 24.05 -34.83
C SER A 198 -1.87 24.59 -35.21
N LEU A 199 -2.96 23.96 -34.74
CA LEU A 199 -4.32 24.42 -34.99
C LEU A 199 -4.56 25.84 -34.44
N LYS A 200 -4.11 26.12 -33.22
CA LYS A 200 -4.17 27.46 -32.61
C LYS A 200 -3.44 28.49 -33.47
N LEU A 201 -2.21 28.19 -33.89
CA LEU A 201 -1.39 29.11 -34.69
C LEU A 201 -2.03 29.36 -36.09
N THR A 202 -2.56 28.33 -36.72
CA THR A 202 -3.24 28.45 -38.01
C THR A 202 -4.50 29.29 -37.88
N ALA A 203 -5.31 29.05 -36.85
CA ALA A 203 -6.52 29.85 -36.59
C ALA A 203 -6.18 31.33 -36.30
N HIS A 204 -5.15 31.59 -35.53
CA HIS A 204 -4.65 32.94 -35.26
C HIS A 204 -4.25 33.66 -36.57
N ALA A 205 -3.41 33.02 -37.38
CA ALA A 205 -2.95 33.58 -38.65
C ALA A 205 -4.11 33.86 -39.61
N ALA A 206 -5.05 32.92 -39.78
CA ALA A 206 -6.21 33.08 -40.61
C ALA A 206 -7.13 34.22 -40.14
N GLY A 207 -7.30 34.38 -38.83
CA GLY A 207 -8.06 35.47 -38.21
C GLY A 207 -7.44 36.84 -38.46
N GLN A 208 -6.10 36.95 -38.61
CA GLN A 208 -5.42 38.17 -38.95
C GLN A 208 -5.51 38.53 -40.44
N MET A 209 -5.68 37.51 -41.30
CA MET A 209 -5.72 37.69 -42.77
C MET A 209 -7.12 37.98 -43.30
N THR A 210 -8.18 37.63 -42.60
CA THR A 210 -9.56 37.87 -43.03
C THR A 210 -10.06 39.27 -42.60
N GLN A 211 -10.83 39.89 -43.50
CA GLN A 211 -11.53 41.14 -43.22
C GLN A 211 -12.99 40.99 -42.87
N GLU A 212 -13.53 39.77 -43.06
CA GLU A 212 -14.90 39.47 -42.73
C GLU A 212 -15.07 39.21 -41.22
N GLU A 213 -15.88 40.00 -40.57
CA GLU A 213 -16.08 39.95 -39.10
C GLU A 213 -16.61 38.59 -38.61
N THR A 214 -17.48 37.94 -39.42
CA THR A 214 -18.02 36.61 -39.05
C THR A 214 -16.92 35.56 -39.07
N SER A 215 -16.07 35.54 -40.08
CA SER A 215 -14.93 34.64 -40.22
C SER A 215 -13.88 34.91 -39.14
N LYS A 216 -13.63 36.18 -38.84
CA LYS A 216 -12.69 36.56 -37.75
C LYS A 216 -13.13 36.05 -36.40
N ARG A 217 -14.42 36.19 -36.06
CA ARG A 217 -14.98 35.64 -34.82
C ARG A 217 -14.86 34.11 -34.76
N ALA A 218 -15.13 33.41 -35.86
CA ALA A 218 -14.98 31.97 -35.94
C ALA A 218 -13.54 31.51 -35.69
N PHE A 219 -12.53 32.19 -36.30
CA PHE A 219 -11.11 31.88 -36.05
C PHE A 219 -10.68 32.16 -34.62
N MET A 220 -11.13 33.27 -34.02
CA MET A 220 -10.90 33.57 -32.61
C MET A 220 -11.46 32.48 -31.68
N GLN A 221 -12.66 31.97 -31.99
CA GLN A 221 -13.28 30.88 -31.23
C GLN A 221 -12.48 29.56 -31.35
N ILE A 222 -12.00 29.24 -32.58
CA ILE A 222 -11.12 28.05 -32.80
C ILE A 222 -9.81 28.20 -32.02
N GLU A 223 -9.17 29.38 -32.07
CA GLU A 223 -7.94 29.67 -31.31
C GLU A 223 -8.16 29.47 -29.80
N GLN A 224 -9.24 30.04 -29.26
CA GLN A 224 -9.58 29.93 -27.84
C GLN A 224 -9.88 28.48 -27.45
N THR A 225 -10.64 27.75 -28.27
CA THR A 225 -10.96 26.34 -28.01
C THR A 225 -9.70 25.49 -28.03
N SER A 226 -8.79 25.72 -29.00
CA SER A 226 -7.51 25.04 -29.07
C SER A 226 -6.65 25.30 -27.84
N GLN A 227 -6.60 26.56 -27.36
CA GLN A 227 -5.88 26.92 -26.14
C GLN A 227 -6.46 26.22 -24.91
N ASN A 228 -7.77 26.15 -24.80
CA ASN A 228 -8.43 25.44 -23.70
C ASN A 228 -8.10 23.94 -23.74
N ALA A 229 -8.13 23.32 -24.92
CA ALA A 229 -7.77 21.91 -25.11
C ALA A 229 -6.28 21.64 -24.75
N VAL A 230 -5.35 22.55 -25.07
CA VAL A 230 -3.95 22.45 -24.63
C VAL A 230 -3.85 22.47 -23.11
N ASN A 231 -4.60 23.35 -22.43
CA ASN A 231 -4.57 23.45 -20.98
C ASN A 231 -5.15 22.20 -20.32
N GLU A 232 -6.26 21.67 -20.83
CA GLU A 232 -6.84 20.40 -20.34
C GLU A 232 -5.89 19.23 -20.58
N MET A 233 -5.27 19.14 -21.75
CA MET A 233 -4.30 18.09 -22.06
C MET A 233 -3.10 18.15 -21.10
N ARG A 234 -2.57 19.34 -20.84
CA ARG A 234 -1.50 19.51 -19.85
C ARG A 234 -1.93 19.04 -18.46
N ALA A 235 -3.15 19.38 -18.03
CA ALA A 235 -3.67 18.91 -16.73
C ALA A 235 -3.73 17.37 -16.67
N LEU A 236 -4.18 16.70 -17.74
CA LEU A 236 -4.20 15.24 -17.84
C LEU A 236 -2.79 14.63 -17.81
N ILE A 237 -1.84 15.21 -18.57
CA ILE A 237 -0.43 14.76 -18.55
C ILE A 237 0.16 14.87 -17.14
N TRP A 238 -0.13 15.97 -16.43
CA TRP A 238 0.33 16.14 -15.05
C TRP A 238 -0.29 15.15 -14.05
N GLN A 239 -1.52 14.66 -14.34
CA GLN A 239 -2.10 13.54 -13.58
C GLN A 239 -1.38 12.21 -13.86
N LEU A 240 -0.84 12.03 -15.06
CA LEU A 240 -0.10 10.83 -15.44
C LEU A 240 1.35 10.86 -14.93
N LYS A 241 2.05 11.97 -15.09
CA LYS A 241 3.45 12.16 -14.67
C LYS A 241 3.60 13.49 -13.92
N PRO A 242 4.18 13.53 -12.70
CA PRO A 242 4.54 14.79 -12.06
C PRO A 242 5.62 15.49 -12.90
N VAL A 243 5.29 16.62 -13.48
CA VAL A 243 6.25 17.45 -14.24
C VAL A 243 6.73 18.56 -13.33
N GLY A 244 8.05 18.79 -13.29
CA GLY A 244 8.65 19.89 -12.52
C GLY A 244 9.12 19.50 -11.11
N LEU A 245 8.99 18.23 -10.69
CA LEU A 245 9.60 17.75 -9.44
C LEU A 245 11.12 17.79 -9.50
N GLU A 246 11.73 17.72 -10.68
CA GLU A 246 13.17 17.92 -10.88
C GLU A 246 13.68 19.31 -10.41
N HIS A 247 12.77 20.27 -10.23
CA HIS A 247 13.04 21.60 -9.69
C HIS A 247 12.51 21.77 -8.25
N GLY A 248 12.12 20.67 -7.60
CA GLY A 248 11.64 20.58 -6.23
C GLY A 248 10.12 20.71 -6.06
N LEU A 249 9.65 20.18 -4.94
CA LEU A 249 8.23 20.06 -4.61
C LEU A 249 7.45 21.38 -4.71
N VAL A 250 7.99 22.45 -4.14
CA VAL A 250 7.32 23.77 -4.11
C VAL A 250 7.14 24.33 -5.53
N HIS A 251 8.15 24.16 -6.39
CA HIS A 251 8.07 24.60 -7.78
C HIS A 251 7.00 23.84 -8.56
N ALA A 252 6.97 22.51 -8.39
CA ALA A 252 5.98 21.65 -9.03
C ALA A 252 4.55 22.00 -8.59
N LEU A 253 4.33 22.28 -7.29
CA LEU A 253 3.02 22.68 -6.75
C LEU A 253 2.56 24.04 -7.32
N LYS A 254 3.43 25.06 -7.37
CA LYS A 254 3.09 26.36 -7.94
C LYS A 254 2.72 26.27 -9.41
N ASN A 255 3.47 25.48 -10.18
CA ASN A 255 3.17 25.24 -11.59
C ASN A 255 1.82 24.54 -11.79
N TYR A 256 1.55 23.51 -10.96
CA TYR A 256 0.27 22.81 -11.03
C TYR A 256 -0.90 23.70 -10.62
N ALA A 257 -0.77 24.49 -9.57
CA ALA A 257 -1.76 25.46 -9.13
C ALA A 257 -2.12 26.45 -10.25
N SER A 258 -1.10 27.02 -10.89
CA SER A 258 -1.28 27.94 -12.04
C SER A 258 -2.03 27.27 -13.19
N LEU A 259 -1.74 25.96 -13.46
CA LEU A 259 -2.38 25.20 -14.54
C LEU A 259 -3.88 25.01 -14.30
N ILE A 260 -4.28 24.68 -13.05
CA ILE A 260 -5.70 24.46 -12.70
C ILE A 260 -6.45 25.75 -12.31
N GLY A 261 -5.75 26.90 -12.32
CA GLY A 261 -6.32 28.20 -11.94
C GLY A 261 -6.66 28.26 -10.45
N LEU A 262 -5.82 27.69 -9.58
CA LEU A 262 -5.90 27.77 -8.13
C LEU A 262 -4.78 28.70 -7.64
N ASP A 263 -5.12 29.66 -6.79
CA ASP A 263 -4.14 30.50 -6.10
C ASP A 263 -3.64 29.77 -4.85
N ILE A 264 -2.32 29.64 -4.70
CA ILE A 264 -1.73 28.98 -3.54
C ILE A 264 -0.72 29.86 -2.84
N ASN A 265 -0.79 29.91 -1.52
CA ASN A 265 0.24 30.50 -0.68
C ASN A 265 1.06 29.37 -0.03
N VAL A 266 2.36 29.30 -0.35
CA VAL A 266 3.23 28.22 0.15
C VAL A 266 4.23 28.81 1.14
N THR A 267 4.15 28.36 2.38
CA THR A 267 5.10 28.69 3.45
C THR A 267 5.97 27.47 3.75
N VAL A 268 7.28 27.67 3.75
CA VAL A 268 8.27 26.62 4.04
C VAL A 268 9.00 26.97 5.32
N LYS A 269 9.03 26.03 6.27
CA LYS A 269 9.79 26.10 7.50
C LYS A 269 10.83 24.97 7.51
N GLY A 270 12.10 25.34 7.58
CA GLY A 270 13.22 24.42 7.42
C GLY A 270 13.69 24.26 5.98
N LEU A 271 14.65 23.38 5.77
CA LEU A 271 15.13 22.98 4.44
C LEU A 271 14.36 21.74 4.00
N ILE A 272 13.65 21.81 2.89
CA ILE A 272 12.95 20.66 2.33
C ILE A 272 13.94 19.87 1.49
N ASP A 273 14.42 18.77 2.05
CA ASP A 273 15.30 17.79 1.41
C ASP A 273 14.67 16.40 1.60
N LEU A 274 13.99 15.92 0.57
CA LEU A 274 13.20 14.68 0.60
C LEU A 274 13.74 13.69 -0.42
N GLU A 275 13.74 12.42 -0.05
CA GLU A 275 13.94 11.35 -1.02
C GLU A 275 12.88 11.42 -2.14
N ASN A 276 13.30 11.10 -3.35
CA ASN A 276 12.45 11.14 -4.55
C ASN A 276 11.12 10.35 -4.38
N LYS A 277 11.17 9.26 -3.63
CA LYS A 277 10.00 8.44 -3.30
C LYS A 277 9.00 9.21 -2.44
N ILE A 278 9.46 9.85 -1.37
CA ILE A 278 8.63 10.67 -0.46
C ILE A 278 8.05 11.85 -1.23
N GLU A 279 8.91 12.58 -1.96
CA GLU A 279 8.52 13.76 -2.73
C GLU A 279 7.43 13.43 -3.76
N THR A 280 7.57 12.33 -4.50
CA THR A 280 6.59 11.89 -5.51
C THR A 280 5.23 11.54 -4.88
N HIS A 281 5.21 10.76 -3.80
CA HIS A 281 3.96 10.38 -3.14
C HIS A 281 3.28 11.57 -2.49
N LEU A 282 4.05 12.44 -1.83
CA LEU A 282 3.57 13.66 -1.21
C LEU A 282 2.97 14.62 -2.23
N TYR A 283 3.68 14.86 -3.35
CA TYR A 283 3.17 15.68 -4.45
C TYR A 283 1.80 15.18 -4.93
N ARG A 284 1.60 13.86 -5.07
CA ARG A 284 0.32 13.29 -5.50
C ARG A 284 -0.80 13.51 -4.49
N VAL A 285 -0.50 13.46 -3.19
CA VAL A 285 -1.49 13.76 -2.14
C VAL A 285 -1.88 15.23 -2.19
N MET A 286 -0.91 16.13 -2.33
CA MET A 286 -1.15 17.56 -2.41
C MET A 286 -1.88 17.95 -3.70
N GLN A 287 -1.55 17.32 -4.83
CA GLN A 287 -2.24 17.48 -6.11
C GLN A 287 -3.73 17.12 -6.00
N GLU A 288 -4.04 16.00 -5.35
CA GLU A 288 -5.43 15.57 -5.11
C GLU A 288 -6.17 16.55 -4.21
N ALA A 289 -5.54 17.03 -3.14
CA ALA A 289 -6.11 18.06 -2.27
C ALA A 289 -6.42 19.36 -3.04
N MET A 290 -5.50 19.83 -3.88
CA MET A 290 -5.68 21.01 -4.73
C MET A 290 -6.84 20.83 -5.73
N ASN A 291 -6.96 19.64 -6.33
CA ASN A 291 -8.08 19.31 -7.21
C ASN A 291 -9.42 19.33 -6.48
N ASN A 292 -9.44 18.77 -5.27
CA ASN A 292 -10.66 18.75 -4.44
C ASN A 292 -11.07 20.16 -4.05
N THR A 293 -10.14 21.03 -3.67
CA THR A 293 -10.42 22.44 -3.42
C THR A 293 -10.99 23.12 -4.66
N LYS A 294 -10.36 22.94 -5.82
CA LYS A 294 -10.82 23.56 -7.08
C LYS A 294 -12.21 23.09 -7.51
N LYS A 295 -12.51 21.79 -7.34
CA LYS A 295 -13.79 21.21 -7.78
C LYS A 295 -14.92 21.38 -6.80
N HIS A 296 -14.64 21.31 -5.50
CA HIS A 296 -15.67 21.13 -4.48
C HIS A 296 -15.74 22.24 -3.43
N ALA A 297 -14.65 22.94 -3.13
CA ALA A 297 -14.60 23.89 -2.03
C ALA A 297 -15.29 25.24 -2.33
N LYS A 298 -15.63 25.54 -3.59
CA LYS A 298 -16.16 26.85 -4.02
C LYS A 298 -15.22 28.02 -3.64
N THR A 299 -13.94 27.77 -3.55
CA THR A 299 -12.88 28.77 -3.37
C THR A 299 -11.79 28.53 -4.41
N ASN A 300 -11.05 29.57 -4.73
CA ASN A 300 -9.88 29.47 -5.63
C ASN A 300 -8.56 29.69 -4.89
N HIS A 301 -8.58 29.59 -3.55
CA HIS A 301 -7.40 29.83 -2.73
C HIS A 301 -7.13 28.67 -1.77
N MET A 302 -5.84 28.32 -1.60
CA MET A 302 -5.38 27.31 -0.64
C MET A 302 -4.05 27.76 0.00
N ASP A 303 -3.98 27.67 1.32
CA ASP A 303 -2.75 27.83 2.08
C ASP A 303 -2.08 26.47 2.27
N ILE A 304 -0.78 26.42 2.02
CA ILE A 304 0.08 25.24 2.13
C ILE A 304 1.25 25.57 3.04
N GLU A 305 1.42 24.82 4.12
CA GLU A 305 2.57 24.93 5.00
C GLU A 305 3.36 23.62 5.00
N LEU A 306 4.67 23.72 4.75
CA LEU A 306 5.64 22.62 4.80
C LEU A 306 6.61 22.91 5.93
N ASN A 307 6.68 22.01 6.91
CA ASN A 307 7.58 22.13 8.07
C ASN A 307 8.38 20.85 8.22
N GLN A 308 9.66 20.90 7.84
CA GLN A 308 10.59 19.80 7.96
C GLN A 308 11.49 19.99 9.18
N THR A 309 11.49 19.02 10.06
CA THR A 309 12.44 18.86 11.17
C THR A 309 13.40 17.70 10.86
N ASN A 310 14.34 17.41 11.76
CA ASN A 310 15.25 16.26 11.57
C ASN A 310 14.51 14.92 11.56
N ASP A 311 13.38 14.83 12.26
CA ASP A 311 12.67 13.58 12.54
C ASP A 311 11.41 13.43 11.70
N ASP A 312 10.73 14.53 11.38
CA ASP A 312 9.41 14.53 10.76
C ASP A 312 9.27 15.61 9.68
N LEU A 313 8.47 15.29 8.67
CA LEU A 313 7.86 16.28 7.78
C LEU A 313 6.39 16.45 8.13
N ILE A 314 5.98 17.67 8.42
CA ILE A 314 4.58 18.04 8.66
C ILE A 314 4.13 18.92 7.50
N VAL A 315 3.03 18.54 6.86
CA VAL A 315 2.40 19.29 5.77
C VAL A 315 0.97 19.64 6.18
N GLU A 316 0.64 20.92 6.11
CA GLU A 316 -0.71 21.43 6.33
C GLU A 316 -1.24 22.05 5.05
N LEU A 317 -2.44 21.64 4.64
CA LEU A 317 -3.18 22.14 3.48
C LEU A 317 -4.50 22.68 3.99
N LYS A 318 -4.80 23.96 3.74
CA LYS A 318 -6.02 24.61 4.25
C LYS A 318 -6.72 25.39 3.14
N ASP A 319 -7.98 25.12 2.92
CA ASP A 319 -8.86 25.98 2.15
C ASP A 319 -9.94 26.63 3.04
N LYS A 320 -10.47 27.75 2.59
CA LYS A 320 -11.57 28.48 3.23
C LYS A 320 -12.87 28.31 2.44
N GLY A 321 -13.11 27.11 1.95
CA GLY A 321 -14.28 26.79 1.16
C GLY A 321 -15.50 26.45 2.01
N VAL A 322 -16.49 25.79 1.36
CA VAL A 322 -17.75 25.41 2.02
C VAL A 322 -17.61 24.22 2.98
N GLY A 323 -16.46 23.52 2.96
CA GLY A 323 -16.29 22.28 3.70
C GLY A 323 -17.18 21.15 3.18
N PHE A 324 -17.13 20.00 3.85
CA PHE A 324 -17.96 18.83 3.56
C PHE A 324 -18.12 17.95 4.82
N ASP A 325 -19.18 17.16 4.85
CA ASP A 325 -19.37 16.17 5.92
C ASP A 325 -18.51 14.94 5.66
N VAL A 326 -17.47 14.78 6.48
CA VAL A 326 -16.50 13.67 6.38
C VAL A 326 -17.16 12.29 6.53
N THR A 327 -18.37 12.23 7.11
CA THR A 327 -19.12 10.98 7.33
C THR A 327 -20.03 10.59 6.16
N GLN A 328 -20.39 11.55 5.29
CA GLN A 328 -21.36 11.39 4.19
C GLN A 328 -20.72 11.48 2.80
N ILE A 329 -19.51 11.00 2.64
CA ILE A 329 -18.80 11.04 1.36
C ILE A 329 -19.38 9.99 0.40
N ASP A 330 -19.86 10.44 -0.79
CA ASP A 330 -20.34 9.56 -1.87
C ASP A 330 -19.25 8.60 -2.39
N SER A 331 -19.68 7.47 -2.97
CA SER A 331 -18.77 6.38 -3.38
C SER A 331 -17.73 6.81 -4.44
N ALA A 332 -18.00 7.80 -5.26
CA ALA A 332 -17.07 8.33 -6.26
C ALA A 332 -15.94 9.16 -5.63
N ASP A 333 -16.25 9.97 -4.62
CA ASP A 333 -15.28 10.82 -3.90
C ASP A 333 -14.46 10.03 -2.86
N LYS A 334 -14.95 8.85 -2.45
CA LYS A 334 -14.20 7.92 -1.58
C LYS A 334 -12.87 7.47 -2.19
N HIS A 335 -12.77 7.37 -3.52
CA HIS A 335 -11.53 6.93 -4.18
C HIS A 335 -10.39 7.94 -4.02
N GLY A 336 -10.64 9.23 -4.15
CA GLY A 336 -9.61 10.28 -3.97
C GLY A 336 -9.05 10.31 -2.56
N LEU A 337 -9.94 10.32 -1.56
CA LEU A 337 -9.56 10.34 -0.13
C LEU A 337 -8.88 9.03 0.30
N SER A 338 -9.39 7.90 -0.19
CA SER A 338 -8.78 6.58 0.06
C SER A 338 -7.37 6.51 -0.50
N ASN A 339 -7.16 6.98 -1.73
CA ASN A 339 -5.84 7.04 -2.38
C ASN A 339 -4.87 7.94 -1.62
N MET A 340 -5.32 9.09 -1.11
CA MET A 340 -4.47 9.97 -0.28
C MET A 340 -4.03 9.25 1.01
N ARG A 341 -4.96 8.60 1.72
CA ARG A 341 -4.65 7.83 2.94
C ARG A 341 -3.67 6.69 2.66
N GLN A 342 -3.90 5.93 1.60
CA GLN A 342 -3.03 4.82 1.21
C GLN A 342 -1.61 5.29 0.88
N ARG A 343 -1.46 6.41 0.15
CA ARG A 343 -0.15 6.98 -0.18
C ARG A 343 0.61 7.46 1.06
N VAL A 344 -0.10 8.11 2.00
CA VAL A 344 0.51 8.57 3.26
C VAL A 344 0.88 7.36 4.15
N LYS A 345 0.02 6.33 4.21
CA LYS A 345 0.34 5.08 4.91
C LYS A 345 1.56 4.38 4.31
N PHE A 346 1.69 4.37 2.98
CA PHE A 346 2.88 3.82 2.30
C PHE A 346 4.18 4.52 2.72
N LEU A 347 4.12 5.82 3.06
CA LEU A 347 5.23 6.58 3.62
C LEU A 347 5.35 6.43 5.15
N LYS A 348 4.70 5.43 5.75
CA LYS A 348 4.62 5.23 7.22
C LYS A 348 4.11 6.49 7.96
N GLY A 349 3.38 7.35 7.26
CA GLY A 349 2.87 8.62 7.77
C GLY A 349 1.42 8.52 8.25
N THR A 350 0.95 9.61 8.84
CA THR A 350 -0.44 9.79 9.28
C THR A 350 -1.10 10.95 8.54
N LEU A 351 -2.38 10.78 8.18
CA LEU A 351 -3.20 11.82 7.56
C LEU A 351 -4.42 12.09 8.43
N LYS A 352 -4.55 13.33 8.88
CA LYS A 352 -5.74 13.83 9.59
C LYS A 352 -6.45 14.85 8.71
N MET A 353 -7.76 14.82 8.71
CA MET A 353 -8.61 15.73 7.94
C MET A 353 -9.74 16.25 8.83
N THR A 354 -9.93 17.54 8.79
CA THR A 354 -11.06 18.23 9.44
C THR A 354 -11.73 19.12 8.41
N SER A 355 -13.07 19.21 8.49
CA SER A 355 -13.87 20.04 7.59
C SER A 355 -15.01 20.63 8.42
N ASP A 356 -15.01 21.97 8.55
CA ASP A 356 -16.04 22.74 9.24
C ASP A 356 -16.35 23.99 8.40
N GLN A 357 -15.56 25.04 8.50
CA GLN A 357 -15.61 26.20 7.59
C GLN A 357 -14.41 26.15 6.64
N GLY A 358 -14.46 25.25 5.63
CA GLY A 358 -13.34 24.88 4.76
C GLY A 358 -12.80 23.50 5.09
N THR A 359 -11.68 23.11 4.44
CA THR A 359 -11.03 21.83 4.66
C THR A 359 -9.60 22.06 5.15
N ALA A 360 -9.21 21.34 6.20
CA ALA A 360 -7.82 21.27 6.66
C ALA A 360 -7.34 19.82 6.63
N ILE A 361 -6.21 19.60 5.95
CA ILE A 361 -5.53 18.30 5.84
C ILE A 361 -4.16 18.45 6.49
N THR A 362 -3.86 17.64 7.48
CA THR A 362 -2.55 17.56 8.13
C THR A 362 -1.93 16.20 7.83
N ILE A 363 -0.73 16.20 7.26
CA ILE A 363 0.06 15.01 6.94
C ILE A 363 1.31 15.06 7.78
N LYS A 364 1.64 13.95 8.46
CA LYS A 364 2.89 13.80 9.20
C LYS A 364 3.61 12.56 8.66
N ILE A 365 4.86 12.72 8.21
CA ILE A 365 5.72 11.67 7.66
C ILE A 365 7.00 11.60 8.49
N PRO A 366 7.35 10.44 9.10
CA PRO A 366 8.62 10.25 9.80
C PRO A 366 9.77 10.16 8.76
N LEU A 367 10.86 10.91 8.99
CA LEU A 367 12.02 10.97 8.08
C LEU A 367 13.18 10.06 8.51
N GLN A 368 13.31 9.74 9.79
CA GLN A 368 14.43 8.94 10.30
C GLN A 368 14.45 7.50 9.80
N GLN A 369 13.28 6.89 9.56
CA GLN A 369 13.16 5.51 9.06
C GLN A 369 13.56 5.35 7.58
N HIS A 370 13.76 6.46 6.85
CA HIS A 370 14.14 6.43 5.43
C HIS A 370 15.65 6.58 5.20
N LYS A 371 16.44 6.93 6.22
CA LYS A 371 17.90 7.09 6.12
C LYS A 371 18.71 5.80 6.37
N GLU A 372 18.08 4.74 6.89
CA GLU A 372 18.76 3.48 7.23
C GLU A 372 18.72 2.43 6.09
N GLY A 373 18.20 2.77 4.92
CA GLY A 373 18.05 1.87 3.76
C GLY A 373 19.01 2.14 2.59
N GLN A 374 20.21 2.74 2.84
CA GLN A 374 21.27 2.87 1.84
C GLN A 374 22.41 1.91 2.08
#